data_b26dd2331a120b092d23d17497e01e89
#
_entry.id   b26dd2331a120b092d23d17497e01e89
#
_cell.length_a   1.000
_cell.length_b   1.000
_cell.length_c   1.000
_cell.angle_alpha   90.00
_cell.angle_beta   90.00
_cell.angle_gamma   90.00
#
_symmetry.space_group_name_H-M   'P 1'
#
loop_
_entity.id
_entity.type
_entity.pdbx_description
1 polymer ?
#
loop_
_entity_poly.entity_id
_entity_poly.type
_entity_poly.pdbx_seq_one_letter_code
_entity_poly.pdbx_strand_id
1 'polypeptide(L)'
;MPETVDLRAVPYELDDEQHAWVEETLAGLELEEKVGQLFFNLFHFGADSFSGTNLSNAEILAKYHIGGARYHGGTSEQVQDLLNALQASSRIPLLVAANCESGGNGCCNDGTYIASGAQCDAARTEEVPFRTGLVSARESAAVGVNLNFAPIVDILLNWRNTIVNTRAHGSTADDVIRSTDAKARGMRAAGEDVAVCIKHFPGDGTEERDQHLVLGVNELGPAEWDDSFGRVYAHHIGAGVEMIMAGHIALPEYSKLLDPSLTDADIMPATLAPELVQGLLKTRLGFNGVVVTDASHMLGMTSAMRRQDYVPRAIASGCDMFLFFNDMAEDFGFMLDGVRSGVITAERLDDAVRRILGLKAKLNLHRKQADGTLQRAREDLAVVGCAEHLQWRAEAADASITLVKNTLDQLPLRPETHRRIRLYYLDTDSGGIFEASQRALDDVREELERRGFEVTVNDGTSRVKGATLKYRDEVDAAIVVANVVGYAAENNYRIRWKTPMSTDCPWYVHEVPTVMVSLNYTTHLHDATMVKAYVNAYHDNPDTIRLVVDKLTGESEFRGTYNDLVWTEKWQAKL
;
A
#
# COMPACT_ATOMS: atom_id res chain seq x y z
N MET A 1 32.37 1.22 -12.24
CA MET A 1 31.56 2.45 -12.20
C MET A 1 30.14 1.97 -12.42
N PRO A 2 29.12 2.41 -11.68
CA PRO A 2 27.76 2.09 -12.05
C PRO A 2 27.51 2.58 -13.48
N GLU A 3 26.81 1.75 -14.26
CA GLU A 3 26.46 2.14 -15.62
C GLU A 3 25.56 3.37 -15.58
N THR A 4 25.88 4.38 -16.39
CA THR A 4 25.03 5.56 -16.58
C THR A 4 23.68 5.11 -17.14
N VAL A 5 22.58 5.76 -16.76
CA VAL A 5 21.25 5.44 -17.27
C VAL A 5 21.20 5.44 -18.80
N ASP A 6 20.58 4.43 -19.39
CA ASP A 6 20.26 4.38 -20.81
C ASP A 6 18.80 4.80 -21.06
N LEU A 7 18.61 6.03 -21.53
CA LEU A 7 17.28 6.57 -21.82
C LEU A 7 16.62 6.00 -23.08
N ARG A 8 17.39 5.26 -23.90
CA ARG A 8 16.86 4.56 -25.09
C ARG A 8 16.38 3.15 -24.78
N ALA A 9 16.83 2.60 -23.66
CA ALA A 9 16.42 1.28 -23.18
C ALA A 9 15.17 1.35 -22.28
N VAL A 10 14.59 0.19 -22.04
CA VAL A 10 13.53 -0.02 -21.02
C VAL A 10 14.02 0.47 -19.65
N PRO A 11 13.22 1.18 -18.88
CA PRO A 11 11.80 1.48 -19.06
C PRO A 11 11.50 2.77 -19.83
N TYR A 12 12.50 3.54 -20.23
CA TYR A 12 12.32 4.86 -20.82
C TYR A 12 11.91 4.84 -22.28
N GLU A 13 12.70 4.19 -23.15
CA GLU A 13 12.46 4.06 -24.60
C GLU A 13 12.18 5.42 -25.29
N LEU A 14 12.92 6.47 -24.88
CA LEU A 14 12.67 7.84 -25.35
C LEU A 14 12.95 8.00 -26.85
N ASP A 15 12.10 8.75 -27.53
CA ASP A 15 12.37 9.23 -28.88
C ASP A 15 13.45 10.34 -28.90
N ASP A 16 13.83 10.82 -30.11
CA ASP A 16 14.92 11.80 -30.23
C ASP A 16 14.59 13.15 -29.63
N GLU A 17 13.33 13.58 -29.71
CA GLU A 17 12.86 14.84 -29.12
C GLU A 17 12.83 14.78 -27.59
N GLN A 18 12.29 13.69 -27.04
CA GLN A 18 12.27 13.44 -25.59
C GLN A 18 13.69 13.38 -25.02
N HIS A 19 14.60 12.66 -25.71
CA HIS A 19 16.01 12.57 -25.31
C HIS A 19 16.70 13.94 -25.35
N ALA A 20 16.50 14.70 -26.43
CA ALA A 20 17.06 16.05 -26.55
C ALA A 20 16.53 16.96 -25.43
N TRP A 21 15.23 16.92 -25.12
CA TRP A 21 14.66 17.70 -24.03
C TRP A 21 15.31 17.36 -22.67
N VAL A 22 15.58 16.09 -22.39
CA VAL A 22 16.24 15.66 -21.14
C VAL A 22 17.64 16.27 -21.05
N GLU A 23 18.48 16.10 -22.10
CA GLU A 23 19.86 16.56 -22.06
C GLU A 23 19.97 18.08 -22.06
N GLU A 24 19.15 18.80 -22.81
CA GLU A 24 19.09 20.26 -22.82
C GLU A 24 18.62 20.82 -21.49
N THR A 25 17.59 20.20 -20.88
CA THR A 25 17.10 20.60 -19.56
C THR A 25 18.18 20.38 -18.52
N LEU A 26 18.79 19.20 -18.45
CA LEU A 26 19.85 18.87 -17.50
C LEU A 26 21.05 19.84 -17.60
N ALA A 27 21.47 20.15 -18.82
CA ALA A 27 22.58 21.08 -19.07
C ALA A 27 22.26 22.52 -18.66
N GLY A 28 20.99 22.90 -18.68
CA GLY A 28 20.52 24.25 -18.29
C GLY A 28 20.23 24.42 -16.80
N LEU A 29 20.33 23.36 -15.98
CA LEU A 29 20.06 23.43 -14.53
C LEU A 29 21.28 23.87 -13.74
N GLU A 30 21.08 24.84 -12.84
CA GLU A 30 22.04 25.20 -11.80
C GLU A 30 22.05 24.12 -10.69
N LEU A 31 23.08 24.17 -9.81
CA LEU A 31 23.24 23.15 -8.75
C LEU A 31 22.00 23.03 -7.85
N GLU A 32 21.48 24.17 -7.39
CA GLU A 32 20.30 24.23 -6.54
C GLU A 32 19.05 23.66 -7.22
N GLU A 33 18.92 23.88 -8.52
CA GLU A 33 17.83 23.34 -9.33
C GLU A 33 17.95 21.82 -9.50
N LYS A 34 19.16 21.29 -9.75
CA LYS A 34 19.43 19.85 -9.79
C LYS A 34 19.10 19.18 -8.46
N VAL A 35 19.52 19.77 -7.34
CA VAL A 35 19.23 19.27 -6.00
C VAL A 35 17.73 19.27 -5.72
N GLY A 36 17.01 20.30 -6.15
CA GLY A 36 15.55 20.36 -6.00
C GLY A 36 14.82 19.21 -6.69
N GLN A 37 15.30 18.80 -7.88
CA GLN A 37 14.69 17.66 -8.60
C GLN A 37 14.77 16.34 -7.84
N LEU A 38 15.70 16.19 -6.89
CA LEU A 38 15.85 14.98 -6.09
C LEU A 38 14.74 14.79 -5.05
N PHE A 39 13.94 15.81 -4.76
CA PHE A 39 12.96 15.76 -3.68
C PHE A 39 11.53 15.59 -4.15
N PHE A 40 10.79 14.72 -3.46
CA PHE A 40 9.34 14.80 -3.32
C PHE A 40 8.99 15.67 -2.12
N ASN A 41 8.05 16.60 -2.27
CA ASN A 41 7.47 17.33 -1.16
C ASN A 41 6.05 16.88 -0.87
N LEU A 42 5.68 16.91 0.40
CA LEU A 42 4.31 16.69 0.85
C LEU A 42 3.58 18.05 0.89
N PHE A 43 2.69 18.28 -0.07
CA PHE A 43 1.92 19.52 -0.19
C PHE A 43 0.57 19.42 0.54
N HIS A 44 0.08 20.55 1.04
CA HIS A 44 -1.16 20.66 1.79
C HIS A 44 -2.21 21.49 1.05
N PHE A 45 -3.49 21.28 1.41
CA PHE A 45 -4.64 22.02 0.89
C PHE A 45 -4.83 23.40 1.56
N GLY A 46 -4.00 23.78 2.51
CA GLY A 46 -4.11 25.02 3.29
C GLY A 46 -2.76 25.67 3.56
N ALA A 47 -2.77 26.66 4.48
CA ALA A 47 -1.61 27.46 4.82
C ALA A 47 -0.58 26.72 5.72
N ASP A 48 -0.98 25.63 6.37
CA ASP A 48 -0.08 24.90 7.28
C ASP A 48 0.75 23.90 6.50
N SER A 49 2.04 24.11 6.46
CA SER A 49 3.00 23.25 5.79
C SER A 49 3.53 22.17 6.74
N PHE A 50 3.52 20.92 6.31
CA PHE A 50 4.13 19.79 7.04
C PHE A 50 5.66 19.94 7.16
N SER A 51 6.26 20.69 6.26
CA SER A 51 7.71 20.87 6.13
C SER A 51 8.27 22.07 6.91
N GLY A 52 7.56 22.58 7.91
CA GLY A 52 8.07 23.63 8.82
C GLY A 52 8.27 25.01 8.18
N THR A 53 7.66 25.29 7.01
CA THR A 53 7.80 26.57 6.31
C THR A 53 6.47 27.32 6.25
N ASN A 54 6.53 28.67 6.30
CA ASN A 54 5.39 29.55 6.08
C ASN A 54 5.23 29.99 4.61
N LEU A 55 5.98 29.38 3.69
CA LEU A 55 5.91 29.69 2.26
C LEU A 55 4.64 29.08 1.65
N SER A 56 4.04 29.78 0.70
CA SER A 56 3.01 29.23 -0.16
C SER A 56 3.58 28.12 -1.07
N ASN A 57 2.71 27.25 -1.60
CA ASN A 57 3.14 26.20 -2.52
C ASN A 57 3.91 26.75 -3.73
N ALA A 58 3.49 27.89 -4.29
CA ALA A 58 4.18 28.55 -5.40
C ALA A 58 5.57 29.07 -5.01
N GLU A 59 5.71 29.65 -3.81
CA GLU A 59 7.00 30.09 -3.29
C GLU A 59 7.94 28.92 -3.00
N ILE A 60 7.42 27.80 -2.51
CA ILE A 60 8.18 26.56 -2.31
C ILE A 60 8.75 26.09 -3.65
N LEU A 61 7.90 25.97 -4.68
CA LEU A 61 8.32 25.52 -6.01
C LEU A 61 9.35 26.46 -6.65
N ALA A 62 9.14 27.77 -6.52
CA ALA A 62 10.07 28.78 -7.05
C ALA A 62 11.44 28.77 -6.34
N LYS A 63 11.45 28.49 -5.03
CA LYS A 63 12.68 28.53 -4.22
C LYS A 63 13.46 27.23 -4.25
N TYR A 64 12.78 26.08 -4.19
CA TYR A 64 13.42 24.80 -4.00
C TYR A 64 13.41 23.90 -5.26
N HIS A 65 12.77 24.33 -6.34
CA HIS A 65 12.77 23.64 -7.65
C HIS A 65 12.42 22.15 -7.58
N ILE A 66 11.44 21.79 -6.75
CA ILE A 66 11.09 20.42 -6.36
C ILE A 66 10.74 19.56 -7.57
N GLY A 67 11.23 18.31 -7.57
CA GLY A 67 11.03 17.36 -8.67
C GLY A 67 9.72 16.59 -8.63
N GLY A 68 9.17 16.38 -7.43
CA GLY A 68 7.95 15.59 -7.23
C GLY A 68 7.04 16.13 -6.12
N ALA A 69 5.76 15.79 -6.20
CA ALA A 69 4.73 16.17 -5.26
C ALA A 69 3.97 14.96 -4.71
N ARG A 70 3.63 15.02 -3.44
CA ARG A 70 2.71 14.14 -2.73
C ARG A 70 1.76 15.01 -1.90
N TYR A 71 0.60 14.49 -1.53
CA TYR A 71 -0.42 15.19 -0.74
C TYR A 71 -1.21 14.18 0.10
N HIS A 72 -2.00 14.64 1.04
CA HIS A 72 -2.87 13.81 1.87
C HIS A 72 -4.32 14.27 1.81
N GLY A 73 -5.23 13.29 1.65
CA GLY A 73 -6.67 13.50 1.70
C GLY A 73 -7.20 14.36 0.55
N GLY A 74 -8.38 14.93 0.77
CA GLY A 74 -9.09 15.77 -0.19
C GLY A 74 -10.06 15.00 -1.08
N THR A 75 -11.15 15.67 -1.48
CA THR A 75 -12.04 15.17 -2.54
C THR A 75 -11.35 15.26 -3.89
N SER A 76 -11.83 14.53 -4.87
CA SER A 76 -11.30 14.57 -6.24
C SER A 76 -11.20 15.99 -6.80
N GLU A 77 -12.17 16.85 -6.53
CA GLU A 77 -12.15 18.26 -6.93
C GLU A 77 -11.02 19.04 -6.23
N GLN A 78 -10.88 18.88 -4.91
CA GLN A 78 -9.84 19.56 -4.14
C GLN A 78 -8.45 19.13 -4.59
N VAL A 79 -8.25 17.82 -4.81
CA VAL A 79 -6.99 17.26 -5.29
C VAL A 79 -6.66 17.81 -6.68
N GLN A 80 -7.61 17.78 -7.62
CA GLN A 80 -7.40 18.30 -8.97
C GLN A 80 -7.03 19.79 -8.96
N ASP A 81 -7.70 20.62 -8.13
CA ASP A 81 -7.39 22.04 -8.00
C ASP A 81 -5.97 22.26 -7.45
N LEU A 82 -5.58 21.52 -6.41
CA LEU A 82 -4.22 21.59 -5.86
C LEU A 82 -3.18 21.21 -6.92
N LEU A 83 -3.36 20.07 -7.58
CA LEU A 83 -2.38 19.55 -8.54
C LEU A 83 -2.27 20.43 -9.78
N ASN A 84 -3.37 20.95 -10.28
CA ASN A 84 -3.37 21.93 -11.37
C ASN A 84 -2.59 23.21 -10.99
N ALA A 85 -2.77 23.72 -9.75
CA ALA A 85 -2.04 24.88 -9.26
C ALA A 85 -0.53 24.60 -9.10
N LEU A 86 -0.16 23.42 -8.60
CA LEU A 86 1.24 23.01 -8.48
C LEU A 86 1.91 22.89 -9.85
N GLN A 87 1.26 22.23 -10.81
CA GLN A 87 1.79 22.10 -12.18
C GLN A 87 1.92 23.46 -12.89
N ALA A 88 0.94 24.35 -12.70
CA ALA A 88 0.97 25.71 -13.27
C ALA A 88 2.13 26.57 -12.69
N SER A 89 2.53 26.30 -11.44
CA SER A 89 3.60 27.02 -10.76
C SER A 89 5.00 26.42 -10.98
N SER A 90 5.09 25.25 -11.64
CA SER A 90 6.34 24.51 -11.81
C SER A 90 7.00 24.80 -13.14
N ARG A 91 8.29 25.22 -13.14
CA ARG A 91 9.07 25.41 -14.37
C ARG A 91 9.32 24.09 -15.11
N ILE A 92 9.64 23.04 -14.38
CA ILE A 92 9.75 21.66 -14.88
C ILE A 92 8.55 20.90 -14.31
N PRO A 93 7.79 20.16 -15.13
CA PRO A 93 6.63 19.41 -14.67
C PRO A 93 6.95 18.49 -13.48
N LEU A 94 6.02 18.37 -12.54
CA LEU A 94 6.19 17.54 -11.36
C LEU A 94 5.80 16.07 -11.65
N LEU A 95 6.56 15.15 -11.06
CA LEU A 95 6.04 13.81 -10.78
C LEU A 95 5.08 13.90 -9.60
N VAL A 96 3.81 13.60 -9.81
CA VAL A 96 2.79 13.65 -8.75
C VAL A 96 2.41 12.24 -8.36
N ALA A 97 2.68 11.86 -7.12
CA ALA A 97 2.51 10.50 -6.64
C ALA A 97 1.31 10.30 -5.72
N ALA A 98 0.67 9.12 -5.81
CA ALA A 98 -0.36 8.65 -4.88
C ALA A 98 -0.18 7.16 -4.55
N ASN A 99 -0.74 6.71 -3.40
CA ASN A 99 -0.71 5.31 -2.98
C ASN A 99 -2.00 4.58 -3.42
N CYS A 100 -2.19 4.40 -4.73
CA CYS A 100 -3.38 3.73 -5.27
C CYS A 100 -3.22 2.20 -5.23
N GLU A 101 -3.09 1.67 -4.02
CA GLU A 101 -2.83 0.24 -3.79
C GLU A 101 -4.08 -0.63 -3.99
N SER A 102 -5.27 -0.09 -3.74
CA SER A 102 -6.52 -0.84 -3.76
C SER A 102 -7.56 -0.29 -4.74
N GLY A 103 -7.18 0.68 -5.56
CA GLY A 103 -8.06 1.40 -6.47
C GLY A 103 -7.78 2.90 -6.43
N GLY A 104 -8.72 3.72 -6.87
CA GLY A 104 -8.63 5.18 -6.87
C GLY A 104 -8.72 5.84 -5.50
N ASN A 105 -9.15 5.13 -4.48
CA ASN A 105 -9.25 5.62 -3.10
C ASN A 105 -7.89 6.07 -2.50
N GLY A 106 -6.78 5.72 -3.14
CA GLY A 106 -5.44 6.20 -2.76
C GLY A 106 -5.10 7.59 -3.30
N CYS A 107 -5.83 8.11 -4.29
CA CYS A 107 -5.59 9.45 -4.86
C CYS A 107 -6.58 10.51 -4.37
N CYS A 108 -7.79 10.15 -3.93
CA CYS A 108 -8.78 11.06 -3.37
C CYS A 108 -9.76 10.32 -2.46
N ASN A 109 -10.41 11.05 -1.55
CA ASN A 109 -11.29 10.46 -0.53
C ASN A 109 -12.58 9.86 -1.12
N ASP A 110 -13.04 10.34 -2.25
CA ASP A 110 -14.18 9.86 -3.04
C ASP A 110 -13.78 8.89 -4.17
N GLY A 111 -12.49 8.52 -4.23
CA GLY A 111 -11.99 7.51 -5.16
C GLY A 111 -12.49 6.10 -4.85
N THR A 112 -12.52 5.25 -5.87
CA THR A 112 -13.09 3.91 -5.77
C THR A 112 -12.09 2.91 -5.20
N TYR A 113 -12.40 2.32 -4.05
CA TYR A 113 -11.78 1.07 -3.60
C TYR A 113 -12.27 -0.09 -4.47
N ILE A 114 -11.38 -0.94 -4.95
CA ILE A 114 -11.71 -2.16 -5.69
C ILE A 114 -11.33 -3.40 -4.88
N ALA A 115 -10.02 -3.62 -4.65
CA ALA A 115 -9.53 -4.78 -3.92
C ALA A 115 -8.16 -4.54 -3.30
N SER A 116 -7.96 -5.00 -2.05
CA SER A 116 -6.64 -5.11 -1.44
C SER A 116 -5.81 -6.23 -2.09
N GLY A 117 -4.51 -6.29 -1.77
CA GLY A 117 -3.64 -7.39 -2.22
C GLY A 117 -4.17 -8.76 -1.80
N ALA A 118 -4.54 -8.92 -0.52
CA ALA A 118 -5.13 -10.15 0.01
C ALA A 118 -6.45 -10.54 -0.69
N GLN A 119 -7.24 -9.54 -1.08
CA GLN A 119 -8.47 -9.75 -1.85
C GLN A 119 -8.18 -10.25 -3.27
N CYS A 120 -7.18 -9.68 -3.92
CA CYS A 120 -6.70 -10.13 -5.23
C CYS A 120 -6.16 -11.56 -5.16
N ASP A 121 -5.43 -11.91 -4.09
CA ASP A 121 -4.95 -13.28 -3.87
C ASP A 121 -6.13 -14.24 -3.65
N ALA A 122 -7.08 -13.89 -2.81
CA ALA A 122 -8.24 -14.73 -2.50
C ALA A 122 -9.14 -15.00 -3.70
N ALA A 123 -9.29 -14.05 -4.61
CA ALA A 123 -10.11 -14.18 -5.81
C ALA A 123 -9.53 -15.17 -6.84
N ARG A 124 -8.22 -15.47 -6.82
CA ARG A 124 -7.51 -16.39 -7.72
C ARG A 124 -7.75 -16.15 -9.22
N THR A 125 -8.01 -14.90 -9.61
CA THR A 125 -8.20 -14.48 -11.00
C THR A 125 -7.31 -13.31 -11.33
N GLU A 126 -6.93 -13.15 -12.59
CA GLU A 126 -6.19 -11.96 -13.04
C GLU A 126 -7.09 -10.74 -13.22
N GLU A 127 -8.40 -10.95 -13.35
CA GLU A 127 -9.35 -9.87 -13.64
C GLU A 127 -9.49 -8.88 -12.47
N VAL A 128 -9.55 -9.38 -11.22
CA VAL A 128 -9.66 -8.52 -10.04
C VAL A 128 -8.45 -7.60 -9.89
N PRO A 129 -7.19 -8.09 -9.87
CA PRO A 129 -6.04 -7.21 -9.80
C PRO A 129 -5.89 -6.33 -11.06
N PHE A 130 -6.23 -6.80 -12.27
CA PHE A 130 -6.22 -6.00 -13.48
C PHE A 130 -7.17 -4.80 -13.37
N ARG A 131 -8.43 -5.01 -12.98
CA ARG A 131 -9.41 -3.94 -12.77
C ARG A 131 -9.00 -3.00 -11.64
N THR A 132 -8.40 -3.53 -10.57
CA THR A 132 -7.84 -2.70 -9.49
C THR A 132 -6.78 -1.73 -10.03
N GLY A 133 -5.86 -2.22 -10.86
CA GLY A 133 -4.84 -1.39 -11.50
C GLY A 133 -5.44 -0.38 -12.48
N LEU A 134 -6.39 -0.79 -13.32
CA LEU A 134 -7.06 0.06 -14.29
C LEU A 134 -7.78 1.24 -13.62
N VAL A 135 -8.52 0.97 -12.53
CA VAL A 135 -9.21 2.02 -11.76
C VAL A 135 -8.20 2.92 -11.04
N SER A 136 -7.15 2.33 -10.45
CA SER A 136 -6.06 3.10 -9.83
C SER A 136 -5.49 4.15 -10.79
N ALA A 137 -5.19 3.77 -12.03
CA ALA A 137 -4.60 4.69 -13.01
C ALA A 137 -5.63 5.66 -13.62
N ARG A 138 -6.84 5.21 -13.93
CA ARG A 138 -7.89 6.08 -14.49
C ARG A 138 -8.27 7.22 -13.55
N GLU A 139 -8.53 6.91 -12.27
CA GLU A 139 -8.91 7.91 -11.29
C GLU A 139 -7.72 8.79 -10.90
N SER A 140 -6.50 8.24 -10.84
CA SER A 140 -5.26 9.01 -10.66
C SER A 140 -5.07 10.04 -11.78
N ALA A 141 -5.16 9.62 -13.03
CA ALA A 141 -5.01 10.52 -14.18
C ALA A 141 -6.06 11.64 -14.16
N ALA A 142 -7.30 11.34 -13.78
CA ALA A 142 -8.40 12.32 -13.72
C ALA A 142 -8.13 13.45 -12.72
N VAL A 143 -7.50 13.15 -11.58
CA VAL A 143 -7.15 14.17 -10.58
C VAL A 143 -5.79 14.84 -10.83
N GLY A 144 -4.99 14.35 -11.80
CA GLY A 144 -3.67 14.91 -12.13
C GLY A 144 -2.47 14.18 -11.50
N VAL A 145 -2.69 13.01 -10.90
CA VAL A 145 -1.62 12.09 -10.45
C VAL A 145 -1.05 11.38 -11.67
N ASN A 146 0.28 11.32 -11.78
CA ASN A 146 1.01 10.70 -12.89
C ASN A 146 2.01 9.62 -12.44
N LEU A 147 1.98 9.24 -11.16
CA LEU A 147 2.82 8.19 -10.59
C LEU A 147 2.06 7.45 -9.48
N ASN A 148 1.91 6.15 -9.58
CA ASN A 148 1.35 5.33 -8.51
C ASN A 148 2.45 4.57 -7.76
N PHE A 149 2.52 4.76 -6.44
CA PHE A 149 3.33 3.95 -5.52
C PHE A 149 2.66 2.60 -5.26
N ALA A 150 2.44 1.86 -6.34
CA ALA A 150 1.80 0.55 -6.41
C ALA A 150 2.21 -0.16 -7.72
N PRO A 151 2.14 -1.51 -7.78
CA PRO A 151 1.70 -2.45 -6.76
C PRO A 151 2.73 -2.72 -5.66
N ILE A 152 2.24 -3.27 -4.54
CA ILE A 152 3.09 -3.86 -3.51
C ILE A 152 3.48 -5.25 -3.98
N VAL A 153 4.80 -5.50 -4.06
CA VAL A 153 5.37 -6.76 -4.53
C VAL A 153 6.03 -7.57 -3.41
N ASP A 154 5.79 -7.16 -2.17
CA ASP A 154 6.21 -7.87 -0.97
C ASP A 154 5.53 -9.25 -0.89
N ILE A 155 6.23 -10.22 -0.30
CA ILE A 155 5.71 -11.58 -0.12
C ILE A 155 5.40 -11.79 1.36
N LEU A 156 4.14 -12.07 1.70
CA LEU A 156 3.75 -12.32 3.09
C LEU A 156 4.19 -13.72 3.52
N LEU A 157 5.37 -13.81 4.12
CA LEU A 157 5.90 -15.06 4.68
C LEU A 157 5.58 -15.23 6.17
N ASN A 158 5.41 -14.11 6.89
CA ASN A 158 5.10 -14.10 8.30
C ASN A 158 3.69 -13.55 8.56
N TRP A 159 2.80 -14.40 9.04
CA TRP A 159 1.42 -14.02 9.32
C TRP A 159 1.27 -12.91 10.38
N ARG A 160 2.34 -12.66 11.17
CA ARG A 160 2.37 -11.59 12.19
C ARG A 160 2.75 -10.23 11.63
N ASN A 161 3.22 -10.17 10.37
CA ASN A 161 3.62 -8.89 9.78
C ASN A 161 2.46 -7.90 9.84
N THR A 162 2.69 -6.71 10.41
CA THR A 162 1.64 -5.74 10.67
C THR A 162 1.43 -4.76 9.52
N ILE A 163 2.44 -4.57 8.66
CA ILE A 163 2.42 -3.55 7.61
C ILE A 163 2.06 -4.09 6.22
N VAL A 164 2.51 -5.30 5.88
CA VAL A 164 2.26 -5.89 4.55
C VAL A 164 0.93 -6.63 4.53
N ASN A 165 0.65 -7.47 5.49
CA ASN A 165 -0.53 -8.31 5.72
C ASN A 165 -1.58 -8.31 4.58
N THR A 166 -2.62 -7.46 4.69
CA THR A 166 -3.69 -7.35 3.68
C THR A 166 -3.25 -6.66 2.38
N ARG A 167 -2.08 -6.01 2.39
CA ARG A 167 -1.53 -5.33 1.21
C ARG A 167 -0.79 -6.28 0.28
N ALA A 168 -0.26 -7.42 0.79
CA ALA A 168 0.44 -8.43 -0.01
C ALA A 168 -0.52 -9.17 -0.95
N HIS A 169 -0.02 -9.47 -2.15
CA HIS A 169 -0.73 -10.20 -3.19
C HIS A 169 -0.53 -11.72 -3.13
N GLY A 170 -0.06 -12.23 -2.00
CA GLY A 170 0.14 -13.65 -1.74
C GLY A 170 1.31 -13.96 -0.82
N SER A 171 1.51 -15.25 -0.56
CA SER A 171 2.58 -15.79 0.28
C SER A 171 3.65 -16.56 -0.49
N THR A 172 3.59 -16.55 -1.81
CA THR A 172 4.59 -17.14 -2.71
C THR A 172 4.96 -16.17 -3.83
N ALA A 173 6.17 -16.29 -4.37
CA ALA A 173 6.60 -15.47 -5.50
C ALA A 173 5.65 -15.59 -6.71
N ASP A 174 5.16 -16.81 -7.00
CA ASP A 174 4.28 -17.06 -8.14
C ASP A 174 2.91 -16.38 -7.98
N ASP A 175 2.33 -16.39 -6.77
CA ASP A 175 1.06 -15.69 -6.50
C ASP A 175 1.22 -14.18 -6.59
N VAL A 176 2.32 -13.64 -6.03
CA VAL A 176 2.63 -12.21 -6.09
C VAL A 176 2.85 -11.78 -7.54
N ILE A 177 3.67 -12.50 -8.32
CA ILE A 177 3.92 -12.20 -9.75
C ILE A 177 2.61 -12.20 -10.53
N ARG A 178 1.81 -13.28 -10.45
CA ARG A 178 0.53 -13.39 -11.16
C ARG A 178 -0.37 -12.19 -10.91
N SER A 179 -0.53 -11.82 -9.66
CA SER A 179 -1.46 -10.77 -9.25
C SER A 179 -0.92 -9.37 -9.54
N THR A 180 0.34 -9.10 -9.22
CA THR A 180 0.93 -7.77 -9.39
C THR A 180 1.26 -7.44 -10.84
N ASP A 181 1.58 -8.45 -11.67
CA ASP A 181 1.69 -8.27 -13.12
C ASP A 181 0.34 -7.90 -13.75
N ALA A 182 -0.72 -8.63 -13.39
CA ALA A 182 -2.06 -8.30 -13.87
C ALA A 182 -2.46 -6.87 -13.48
N LYS A 183 -2.16 -6.45 -12.25
CA LYS A 183 -2.42 -5.09 -11.77
C LYS A 183 -1.61 -4.03 -12.52
N ALA A 184 -0.31 -4.27 -12.73
CA ALA A 184 0.54 -3.35 -13.51
C ALA A 184 0.06 -3.25 -14.97
N ARG A 185 -0.36 -4.36 -15.58
CA ARG A 185 -0.99 -4.35 -16.91
C ARG A 185 -2.30 -3.54 -16.92
N GLY A 186 -3.11 -3.67 -15.88
CA GLY A 186 -4.31 -2.85 -15.70
C GLY A 186 -4.00 -1.36 -15.63
N MET A 187 -2.97 -0.96 -14.86
CA MET A 187 -2.52 0.43 -14.80
C MET A 187 -2.10 0.95 -16.18
N ARG A 188 -1.30 0.19 -16.92
CA ARG A 188 -0.86 0.58 -18.29
C ARG A 188 -2.01 0.62 -19.29
N ALA A 189 -3.04 -0.22 -19.12
CA ALA A 189 -4.22 -0.23 -19.98
C ALA A 189 -5.08 1.05 -19.85
N ALA A 190 -4.90 1.84 -18.80
CA ALA A 190 -5.54 3.14 -18.63
C ALA A 190 -4.95 4.22 -19.58
N GLY A 191 -3.77 3.99 -20.13
CA GLY A 191 -3.01 4.93 -20.96
C GLY A 191 -1.60 5.19 -20.42
N GLU A 192 -0.86 6.08 -21.06
CA GLU A 192 0.54 6.41 -20.73
C GLU A 192 0.66 7.55 -19.70
N ASP A 193 -0.43 7.92 -19.02
CA ASP A 193 -0.45 9.09 -18.15
C ASP A 193 0.10 8.82 -16.75
N VAL A 194 0.21 7.55 -16.33
CA VAL A 194 0.57 7.18 -14.95
C VAL A 194 1.65 6.10 -14.95
N ALA A 195 2.80 6.41 -14.34
CA ALA A 195 3.90 5.47 -14.13
C ALA A 195 3.62 4.53 -12.94
N VAL A 196 4.24 3.36 -12.98
CA VAL A 196 4.15 2.30 -11.97
C VAL A 196 5.39 2.31 -11.07
N CYS A 197 5.20 2.30 -9.76
CA CYS A 197 6.27 2.18 -8.77
C CYS A 197 6.02 1.00 -7.87
N ILE A 198 6.76 -0.09 -8.04
CA ILE A 198 6.68 -1.26 -7.15
C ILE A 198 7.45 -1.02 -5.86
N LYS A 199 7.04 -1.72 -4.77
CA LYS A 199 7.61 -1.55 -3.43
C LYS A 199 7.40 -2.78 -2.53
N HIS A 200 8.21 -2.96 -1.46
CA HIS A 200 9.32 -2.13 -0.94
C HIS A 200 10.63 -2.91 -1.06
N PHE A 201 11.53 -2.49 -1.96
CA PHE A 201 12.82 -3.18 -2.15
C PHE A 201 13.69 -3.12 -0.88
N PRO A 202 14.33 -4.21 -0.40
CA PRO A 202 14.50 -5.53 -1.03
C PRO A 202 13.39 -6.55 -0.70
N GLY A 203 12.30 -6.15 -0.09
CA GLY A 203 11.12 -6.98 0.19
C GLY A 203 10.82 -7.08 1.67
N ASP A 204 9.57 -6.74 2.03
CA ASP A 204 8.97 -6.86 3.36
C ASP A 204 8.14 -8.15 3.45
N GLY A 205 7.66 -8.49 4.67
CA GLY A 205 6.78 -9.64 4.90
C GLY A 205 7.45 -10.85 5.53
N THR A 206 8.76 -10.82 5.79
CA THR A 206 9.50 -11.91 6.43
C THR A 206 9.43 -11.85 7.96
N GLU A 207 9.33 -10.65 8.53
CA GLU A 207 9.26 -10.41 9.97
C GLU A 207 7.90 -9.80 10.40
N GLU A 208 7.69 -9.64 11.70
CA GLU A 208 6.44 -9.11 12.26
C GLU A 208 6.44 -7.58 12.44
N ARG A 209 7.62 -6.95 12.50
CA ARG A 209 7.75 -5.52 12.84
C ARG A 209 7.52 -4.62 11.64
N ASP A 210 7.06 -3.41 11.94
CA ASP A 210 6.79 -2.38 10.96
C ASP A 210 8.01 -1.44 10.79
N GLN A 211 8.51 -1.27 9.56
CA GLN A 211 9.61 -0.36 9.24
C GLN A 211 9.30 1.12 9.53
N HIS A 212 8.04 1.49 9.77
CA HIS A 212 7.70 2.82 10.27
C HIS A 212 8.19 3.05 11.70
N LEU A 213 8.31 1.98 12.51
CA LEU A 213 8.60 2.03 13.94
C LEU A 213 10.00 1.53 14.31
N VAL A 214 10.63 0.70 13.46
CA VAL A 214 11.97 0.15 13.67
C VAL A 214 12.63 -0.11 12.32
N LEU A 215 13.92 -0.46 12.32
CA LEU A 215 14.57 -0.98 11.12
C LEU A 215 13.90 -2.30 10.70
N GLY A 216 13.37 -2.35 9.48
CA GLY A 216 12.91 -3.61 8.87
C GLY A 216 14.09 -4.52 8.54
N VAL A 217 13.92 -5.83 8.66
CA VAL A 217 14.97 -6.80 8.33
C VAL A 217 14.38 -7.95 7.52
N ASN A 218 14.97 -8.22 6.37
CA ASN A 218 14.75 -9.45 5.62
C ASN A 218 15.95 -10.37 5.85
N GLU A 219 15.75 -11.42 6.66
CA GLU A 219 16.82 -12.32 7.08
C GLU A 219 17.08 -13.47 6.10
N LEU A 220 16.45 -13.47 4.92
CA LEU A 220 16.65 -14.53 3.94
C LEU A 220 18.10 -14.57 3.45
N GLY A 221 18.62 -15.79 3.34
CA GLY A 221 19.90 -16.02 2.66
C GLY A 221 19.80 -15.66 1.16
N PRO A 222 20.96 -15.39 0.49
CA PRO A 222 20.96 -14.95 -0.90
C PRO A 222 20.21 -15.88 -1.86
N ALA A 223 20.35 -17.20 -1.70
CA ALA A 223 19.67 -18.17 -2.56
C ALA A 223 18.14 -18.16 -2.37
N GLU A 224 17.68 -18.04 -1.12
CA GLU A 224 16.25 -17.97 -0.78
C GLU A 224 15.64 -16.65 -1.26
N TRP A 225 16.38 -15.55 -1.11
CA TRP A 225 15.96 -14.25 -1.61
C TRP A 225 15.89 -14.24 -3.14
N ASP A 226 16.91 -14.77 -3.84
CA ASP A 226 16.93 -14.87 -5.31
C ASP A 226 15.74 -15.70 -5.82
N ASP A 227 15.36 -16.77 -5.11
CA ASP A 227 14.27 -17.68 -5.49
C ASP A 227 12.86 -17.15 -5.13
N SER A 228 12.78 -16.11 -4.32
CA SER A 228 11.53 -15.47 -3.89
C SER A 228 11.43 -14.02 -4.37
N PHE A 229 11.85 -13.07 -3.57
CA PHE A 229 11.79 -11.63 -3.89
C PHE A 229 12.57 -11.29 -5.16
N GLY A 230 13.74 -11.89 -5.35
CA GLY A 230 14.57 -11.70 -6.55
C GLY A 230 13.83 -12.03 -7.85
N ARG A 231 13.06 -13.13 -7.87
CA ARG A 231 12.20 -13.48 -9.01
C ARG A 231 11.13 -12.43 -9.27
N VAL A 232 10.50 -11.92 -8.23
CA VAL A 232 9.44 -10.89 -8.35
C VAL A 232 10.01 -9.60 -8.94
N TYR A 233 11.14 -9.11 -8.40
CA TYR A 233 11.81 -7.92 -8.95
C TYR A 233 12.28 -8.13 -10.38
N ALA A 234 12.94 -9.25 -10.68
CA ALA A 234 13.40 -9.57 -12.03
C ALA A 234 12.25 -9.60 -13.05
N HIS A 235 11.09 -10.15 -12.67
CA HIS A 235 9.90 -10.16 -13.51
C HIS A 235 9.43 -8.73 -13.85
N HIS A 236 9.25 -7.88 -12.85
CA HIS A 236 8.77 -6.52 -13.07
C HIS A 236 9.78 -5.61 -13.77
N ILE A 237 11.08 -5.81 -13.51
CA ILE A 237 12.16 -5.11 -14.25
C ILE A 237 12.10 -5.51 -15.71
N GLY A 238 11.99 -6.82 -16.00
CA GLY A 238 11.84 -7.32 -17.38
C GLY A 238 10.55 -6.86 -18.06
N ALA A 239 9.49 -6.59 -17.30
CA ALA A 239 8.23 -6.01 -17.77
C ALA A 239 8.26 -4.47 -17.91
N GLY A 240 9.41 -3.82 -17.65
CA GLY A 240 9.60 -2.38 -17.86
C GLY A 240 8.99 -1.49 -16.78
N VAL A 241 9.05 -1.88 -15.51
CA VAL A 241 8.61 -1.02 -14.39
C VAL A 241 9.46 0.25 -14.35
N GLU A 242 8.80 1.40 -14.19
CA GLU A 242 9.42 2.71 -14.30
C GLU A 242 10.14 3.14 -13.02
N MET A 243 9.59 2.78 -11.86
CA MET A 243 10.14 3.20 -10.56
C MET A 243 10.11 2.04 -9.56
N ILE A 244 11.10 2.03 -8.66
CA ILE A 244 11.15 1.11 -7.52
C ILE A 244 11.38 1.93 -6.25
N MET A 245 10.56 1.69 -5.22
CA MET A 245 10.74 2.29 -3.90
C MET A 245 11.63 1.39 -3.05
N ALA A 246 12.77 1.93 -2.63
CA ALA A 246 13.65 1.30 -1.65
C ALA A 246 13.06 1.49 -0.25
N GLY A 247 12.81 0.39 0.46
CA GLY A 247 12.34 0.39 1.83
C GLY A 247 13.45 0.64 2.85
N HIS A 248 13.06 0.96 4.08
CA HIS A 248 13.98 1.04 5.21
C HIS A 248 14.18 -0.36 5.81
N ILE A 249 14.60 -1.28 4.95
CA ILE A 249 14.72 -2.71 5.21
C ILE A 249 16.16 -3.14 4.92
N ALA A 250 16.80 -3.76 5.91
CA ALA A 250 18.11 -4.38 5.75
C ALA A 250 17.99 -5.78 5.14
N LEU A 251 19.01 -6.19 4.39
CA LEU A 251 19.16 -7.54 3.84
C LEU A 251 20.58 -8.06 4.19
N PRO A 252 20.83 -8.43 5.47
CA PRO A 252 22.17 -8.58 6.02
C PRO A 252 23.06 -9.59 5.29
N GLU A 253 22.53 -10.79 5.02
CA GLU A 253 23.30 -11.87 4.39
C GLU A 253 23.67 -11.54 2.94
N TYR A 254 22.78 -10.84 2.24
CA TYR A 254 23.05 -10.41 0.87
C TYR A 254 24.02 -9.22 0.81
N SER A 255 23.91 -8.26 1.74
CA SER A 255 24.86 -7.13 1.88
C SER A 255 26.29 -7.66 2.08
N LYS A 256 26.48 -8.62 3.01
CA LYS A 256 27.80 -9.25 3.25
C LYS A 256 28.30 -10.09 2.06
N LEU A 257 27.40 -10.69 1.27
CA LEU A 257 27.78 -11.38 0.03
C LEU A 257 28.35 -10.40 -1.00
N LEU A 258 27.72 -9.22 -1.14
CA LEU A 258 28.12 -8.21 -2.12
C LEU A 258 29.34 -7.41 -1.67
N ASP A 259 29.46 -7.17 -0.37
CA ASP A 259 30.63 -6.54 0.26
C ASP A 259 31.07 -7.33 1.50
N PRO A 260 32.02 -8.27 1.35
CA PRO A 260 32.51 -9.09 2.46
C PRO A 260 33.27 -8.32 3.56
N SER A 261 33.52 -7.01 3.39
CA SER A 261 34.14 -6.18 4.42
C SER A 261 33.16 -5.71 5.49
N LEU A 262 31.83 -5.79 5.21
CA LEU A 262 30.78 -5.37 6.14
C LEU A 262 30.66 -6.31 7.34
N THR A 263 30.57 -5.70 8.52
CA THR A 263 30.19 -6.37 9.76
C THR A 263 28.70 -6.14 10.06
N ASP A 264 28.14 -6.83 11.07
CA ASP A 264 26.77 -6.61 11.49
C ASP A 264 26.47 -5.15 11.89
N ALA A 265 27.47 -4.44 12.40
CA ALA A 265 27.37 -3.03 12.78
C ALA A 265 27.31 -2.07 11.58
N ASP A 266 27.74 -2.50 10.41
CA ASP A 266 27.79 -1.70 9.19
C ASP A 266 26.54 -1.87 8.32
N ILE A 267 25.67 -2.83 8.65
CA ILE A 267 24.47 -3.12 7.88
C ILE A 267 23.48 -1.96 7.98
N MET A 268 23.07 -1.47 6.82
CA MET A 268 22.13 -0.35 6.67
C MET A 268 20.84 -0.79 5.97
N PRO A 269 19.72 -0.05 6.13
CA PRO A 269 18.55 -0.26 5.29
C PRO A 269 18.88 -0.01 3.82
N ALA A 270 18.15 -0.65 2.91
CA ALA A 270 18.41 -0.54 1.47
C ALA A 270 18.51 0.90 0.98
N THR A 271 17.72 1.82 1.50
CA THR A 271 17.79 3.26 1.20
C THR A 271 19.16 3.89 1.45
N LEU A 272 19.99 3.31 2.30
CA LEU A 272 21.30 3.84 2.70
C LEU A 272 22.47 2.88 2.35
N ALA A 273 22.17 1.75 1.68
CA ALA A 273 23.06 0.64 1.38
C ALA A 273 23.44 0.60 -0.11
N PRO A 274 24.62 1.13 -0.51
CA PRO A 274 25.01 1.14 -1.92
C PRO A 274 25.18 -0.26 -2.51
N GLU A 275 25.57 -1.25 -1.73
CA GLU A 275 25.67 -2.64 -2.17
C GLU A 275 24.29 -3.21 -2.57
N LEU A 276 23.20 -2.76 -1.94
CA LEU A 276 21.85 -3.20 -2.29
C LEU A 276 21.29 -2.39 -3.47
N VAL A 277 21.32 -1.05 -3.44
CA VAL A 277 20.70 -0.27 -4.52
C VAL A 277 21.56 -0.30 -5.79
N GLN A 278 22.86 -0.02 -5.69
CA GLN A 278 23.72 -0.03 -6.88
C GLN A 278 24.14 -1.44 -7.25
N GLY A 279 24.56 -2.25 -6.26
CA GLY A 279 25.09 -3.59 -6.50
C GLY A 279 24.00 -4.60 -6.89
N LEU A 280 22.98 -4.78 -6.03
CA LEU A 280 21.94 -5.76 -6.29
C LEU A 280 20.91 -5.26 -7.30
N LEU A 281 20.27 -4.11 -7.03
CA LEU A 281 19.14 -3.65 -7.83
C LEU A 281 19.57 -3.15 -9.23
N LYS A 282 20.46 -2.15 -9.30
CA LYS A 282 20.83 -1.55 -10.59
C LYS A 282 21.78 -2.43 -11.40
N THR A 283 22.79 -3.07 -10.77
CA THR A 283 23.79 -3.84 -11.51
C THR A 283 23.36 -5.29 -11.72
N ARG A 284 23.06 -6.03 -10.64
CA ARG A 284 22.78 -7.48 -10.78
C ARG A 284 21.42 -7.76 -11.40
N LEU A 285 20.36 -7.04 -11.00
CA LEU A 285 19.02 -7.17 -11.57
C LEU A 285 18.80 -6.32 -12.82
N GLY A 286 19.73 -5.41 -13.16
CA GLY A 286 19.68 -4.60 -14.37
C GLY A 286 18.61 -3.50 -14.37
N PHE A 287 18.21 -2.99 -13.18
CA PHE A 287 17.19 -1.94 -13.12
C PHE A 287 17.71 -0.60 -13.63
N ASN A 288 17.16 -0.14 -14.74
CA ASN A 288 17.52 1.11 -15.41
C ASN A 288 16.59 2.30 -15.07
N GLY A 289 15.49 2.09 -14.31
CA GLY A 289 14.51 3.13 -13.96
C GLY A 289 14.93 4.03 -12.79
N VAL A 290 13.94 4.70 -12.18
CA VAL A 290 14.11 5.61 -11.04
C VAL A 290 14.00 4.84 -9.72
N VAL A 291 14.92 5.07 -8.78
CA VAL A 291 14.81 4.56 -7.40
C VAL A 291 14.41 5.71 -6.48
N VAL A 292 13.30 5.57 -5.77
CA VAL A 292 12.86 6.52 -4.75
C VAL A 292 13.01 5.90 -3.35
N THR A 293 13.34 6.69 -2.33
CA THR A 293 13.32 6.20 -0.94
C THR A 293 11.89 5.99 -0.48
N ASP A 294 11.66 5.16 0.54
CA ASP A 294 10.46 5.26 1.36
C ASP A 294 10.50 6.55 2.21
N ALA A 295 9.44 6.80 2.98
CA ALA A 295 9.26 8.08 3.68
C ALA A 295 10.36 8.34 4.73
N SER A 296 11.03 9.48 4.62
CA SER A 296 12.25 9.82 5.38
C SER A 296 12.06 9.98 6.89
N HIS A 297 10.81 10.15 7.36
CA HIS A 297 10.49 10.29 8.77
C HIS A 297 10.19 8.96 9.47
N MET A 298 10.21 7.85 8.75
CA MET A 298 10.08 6.50 9.32
C MET A 298 11.31 6.15 10.17
N LEU A 299 11.07 5.48 11.32
CA LEU A 299 12.15 5.15 12.26
C LEU A 299 13.18 4.16 11.68
N GLY A 300 12.80 3.33 10.71
CA GLY A 300 13.73 2.47 9.99
C GLY A 300 14.87 3.25 9.30
N MET A 301 14.65 4.51 8.93
CA MET A 301 15.69 5.40 8.40
C MET A 301 16.29 6.31 9.47
N THR A 302 15.44 6.99 10.25
CA THR A 302 15.90 8.05 11.16
C THR A 302 16.74 7.52 12.32
N SER A 303 16.60 6.24 12.67
CA SER A 303 17.42 5.58 13.69
C SER A 303 18.75 5.02 13.15
N ALA A 304 18.95 4.98 11.83
CA ALA A 304 20.16 4.40 11.24
C ALA A 304 21.38 5.33 11.36
N MET A 305 21.19 6.64 11.16
CA MET A 305 22.27 7.64 11.32
C MET A 305 21.67 9.04 11.49
N ARG A 306 22.54 10.05 11.73
CA ARG A 306 22.09 11.44 11.88
C ARG A 306 21.50 11.97 10.57
N ARG A 307 20.49 12.82 10.67
CA ARG A 307 19.75 13.36 9.53
C ARG A 307 20.64 14.06 8.51
N GLN A 308 21.58 14.89 8.96
CA GLN A 308 22.55 15.53 8.08
C GLN A 308 23.40 14.56 7.26
N ASP A 309 23.55 13.31 7.74
CA ASP A 309 24.35 12.29 7.10
C ASP A 309 23.47 11.40 6.20
N TYR A 310 22.25 10.98 6.64
CA TYR A 310 21.42 10.10 5.83
C TYR A 310 20.77 10.79 4.63
N VAL A 311 20.48 12.10 4.69
CA VAL A 311 19.86 12.83 3.59
C VAL A 311 20.70 12.74 2.32
N PRO A 312 21.99 13.19 2.31
CA PRO A 312 22.84 13.02 1.13
C PRO A 312 23.23 11.55 0.88
N ARG A 313 23.35 10.74 1.94
CA ARG A 313 23.72 9.32 1.82
C ARG A 313 22.71 8.52 0.98
N ALA A 314 21.42 8.79 1.08
CA ALA A 314 20.39 8.11 0.30
C ALA A 314 20.67 8.23 -1.21
N ILE A 315 20.98 9.44 -1.68
CA ILE A 315 21.31 9.68 -3.10
C ILE A 315 22.68 9.07 -3.45
N ALA A 316 23.67 9.22 -2.59
CA ALA A 316 24.99 8.61 -2.79
C ALA A 316 24.93 7.07 -2.87
N SER A 317 24.01 6.45 -2.12
CA SER A 317 23.78 5.00 -2.13
C SER A 317 23.08 4.49 -3.38
N GLY A 318 22.53 5.37 -4.23
CA GLY A 318 21.94 5.02 -5.50
C GLY A 318 20.45 5.30 -5.63
N CYS A 319 19.76 5.79 -4.59
CA CYS A 319 18.44 6.37 -4.76
C CYS A 319 18.51 7.63 -5.62
N ASP A 320 17.49 7.87 -6.43
CA ASP A 320 17.45 9.01 -7.35
C ASP A 320 16.52 10.11 -6.81
N MET A 321 15.53 9.76 -5.98
CA MET A 321 14.64 10.71 -5.32
C MET A 321 14.50 10.41 -3.83
N PHE A 322 14.28 11.46 -3.04
CA PHE A 322 14.14 11.43 -1.59
C PHE A 322 12.71 11.84 -1.18
N LEU A 323 12.08 11.04 -0.35
CA LEU A 323 10.67 11.14 0.05
C LEU A 323 10.61 11.31 1.57
N PHE A 324 10.30 12.37 2.19
CA PHE A 324 9.92 13.74 2.00
C PHE A 324 10.89 14.67 2.77
N PHE A 325 10.65 15.99 2.77
CA PHE A 325 11.30 16.86 3.73
C PHE A 325 10.76 16.67 5.15
N ASN A 326 11.66 16.63 6.14
CA ASN A 326 11.29 16.81 7.54
C ASN A 326 11.29 18.30 7.92
N ASP A 327 12.35 18.99 7.57
CA ASP A 327 12.43 20.46 7.51
C ASP A 327 13.05 20.83 6.17
N MET A 328 12.35 21.67 5.42
CA MET A 328 12.70 21.94 4.04
C MET A 328 14.04 22.65 3.89
N ALA A 329 14.33 23.63 4.76
CA ALA A 329 15.57 24.40 4.67
C ALA A 329 16.79 23.55 5.10
N GLU A 330 16.63 22.74 6.15
CA GLU A 330 17.71 21.88 6.64
C GLU A 330 18.01 20.75 5.65
N ASP A 331 16.99 20.00 5.20
CA ASP A 331 17.20 18.86 4.30
C ASP A 331 17.77 19.29 2.95
N PHE A 332 17.27 20.41 2.42
CA PHE A 332 17.83 20.98 1.19
C PHE A 332 19.28 21.41 1.39
N GLY A 333 19.60 22.04 2.54
CA GLY A 333 20.96 22.39 2.93
C GLY A 333 21.87 21.17 3.06
N PHE A 334 21.43 20.11 3.74
CA PHE A 334 22.20 18.86 3.88
C PHE A 334 22.47 18.20 2.53
N MET A 335 21.50 18.22 1.62
CA MET A 335 21.69 17.66 0.27
C MET A 335 22.72 18.47 -0.53
N LEU A 336 22.63 19.81 -0.50
CA LEU A 336 23.62 20.71 -1.14
C LEU A 336 25.02 20.50 -0.58
N ASP A 337 25.15 20.42 0.75
CA ASP A 337 26.43 20.18 1.42
C ASP A 337 27.00 18.81 1.06
N GLY A 338 26.12 17.79 0.89
CA GLY A 338 26.50 16.47 0.40
C GLY A 338 27.13 16.51 -1.00
N VAL A 339 26.61 17.35 -1.90
CA VAL A 339 27.21 17.55 -3.24
C VAL A 339 28.51 18.33 -3.13
N ARG A 340 28.51 19.43 -2.41
CA ARG A 340 29.70 20.29 -2.25
C ARG A 340 30.88 19.61 -1.57
N SER A 341 30.61 18.69 -0.65
CA SER A 341 31.64 17.87 0.04
C SER A 341 32.07 16.63 -0.75
N GLY A 342 31.38 16.29 -1.85
CA GLY A 342 31.68 15.13 -2.67
C GLY A 342 31.12 13.80 -2.14
N VAL A 343 30.26 13.83 -1.12
CA VAL A 343 29.47 12.64 -0.70
C VAL A 343 28.57 12.19 -1.85
N ILE A 344 27.93 13.14 -2.53
CA ILE A 344 27.26 12.94 -3.82
C ILE A 344 28.19 13.47 -4.89
N THR A 345 28.71 12.61 -5.77
CA THR A 345 29.55 13.09 -6.88
C THR A 345 28.70 13.79 -7.93
N ALA A 346 29.34 14.64 -8.75
CA ALA A 346 28.64 15.35 -9.83
C ALA A 346 28.00 14.38 -10.82
N GLU A 347 28.70 13.29 -11.14
CA GLU A 347 28.19 12.24 -12.03
C GLU A 347 26.96 11.53 -11.44
N ARG A 348 26.95 11.29 -10.10
CA ARG A 348 25.81 10.67 -9.42
C ARG A 348 24.60 11.60 -9.40
N LEU A 349 24.82 12.89 -9.14
CA LEU A 349 23.76 13.90 -9.21
C LEU A 349 23.15 13.98 -10.61
N ASP A 350 24.01 14.09 -11.63
CA ASP A 350 23.55 14.17 -13.03
C ASP A 350 22.83 12.90 -13.48
N ASP A 351 23.28 11.71 -13.07
CA ASP A 351 22.59 10.46 -13.36
C ASP A 351 21.19 10.40 -12.69
N ALA A 352 21.07 10.85 -11.42
CA ALA A 352 19.78 10.92 -10.75
C ALA A 352 18.81 11.86 -11.47
N VAL A 353 19.25 13.07 -11.74
CA VAL A 353 18.42 14.08 -12.44
C VAL A 353 18.05 13.61 -13.84
N ARG A 354 18.99 12.99 -14.56
CA ARG A 354 18.72 12.42 -15.90
C ARG A 354 17.63 11.34 -15.86
N ARG A 355 17.64 10.43 -14.86
CA ARG A 355 16.60 9.43 -14.66
C ARG A 355 15.24 10.07 -14.37
N ILE A 356 15.19 11.08 -13.52
CA ILE A 356 13.97 11.82 -13.16
C ILE A 356 13.39 12.54 -14.39
N LEU A 357 14.23 13.29 -15.12
CA LEU A 357 13.83 13.97 -16.35
C LEU A 357 13.41 12.97 -17.43
N GLY A 358 14.11 11.82 -17.53
CA GLY A 358 13.75 10.71 -18.41
C GLY A 358 12.34 10.18 -18.15
N LEU A 359 11.97 9.98 -16.87
CA LEU A 359 10.62 9.55 -16.53
C LEU A 359 9.56 10.62 -16.86
N LYS A 360 9.87 11.90 -16.60
CA LYS A 360 8.99 13.02 -17.00
C LYS A 360 8.80 13.09 -18.53
N ALA A 361 9.88 12.84 -19.28
CA ALA A 361 9.83 12.80 -20.75
C ALA A 361 9.02 11.61 -21.26
N LYS A 362 9.20 10.39 -20.70
CA LYS A 362 8.40 9.20 -21.02
C LYS A 362 6.90 9.44 -20.84
N LEU A 363 6.50 10.12 -19.76
CA LEU A 363 5.11 10.49 -19.49
C LEU A 363 4.63 11.69 -20.35
N ASN A 364 5.45 12.18 -21.25
CA ASN A 364 5.19 13.35 -22.10
C ASN A 364 4.82 14.62 -21.30
N LEU A 365 5.26 14.75 -20.03
CA LEU A 365 4.87 15.89 -19.19
C LEU A 365 5.34 17.23 -19.78
N HIS A 366 6.51 17.28 -20.40
CA HIS A 366 7.04 18.45 -21.07
C HIS A 366 6.20 18.87 -22.27
N ARG A 367 5.73 17.89 -23.09
CA ARG A 367 4.84 18.15 -24.24
C ARG A 367 3.49 18.66 -23.75
N LYS A 368 2.91 17.98 -22.74
CA LYS A 368 1.64 18.38 -22.12
C LYS A 368 1.71 19.79 -21.51
N GLN A 369 2.86 20.17 -20.94
CA GLN A 369 3.08 21.53 -20.43
C GLN A 369 3.11 22.55 -21.58
N ALA A 370 3.84 22.26 -22.64
CA ALA A 370 3.92 23.12 -23.82
C ALA A 370 2.56 23.32 -24.52
N ASP A 371 1.75 22.27 -24.58
CA ASP A 371 0.43 22.27 -25.23
C ASP A 371 -0.69 22.78 -24.31
N GLY A 372 -0.40 23.07 -23.02
CA GLY A 372 -1.39 23.49 -22.04
C GLY A 372 -2.36 22.38 -21.58
N THR A 373 -2.01 21.10 -21.81
CA THR A 373 -2.84 19.95 -21.45
C THR A 373 -2.37 19.22 -20.18
N LEU A 374 -1.38 19.80 -19.48
CA LEU A 374 -0.84 19.23 -18.24
C LEU A 374 -1.83 19.36 -17.06
N GLN A 375 -2.58 20.48 -17.01
CA GLN A 375 -3.69 20.66 -16.08
C GLN A 375 -4.91 19.87 -16.55
N ARG A 376 -5.55 19.19 -15.61
CA ARG A 376 -6.74 18.37 -15.89
C ARG A 376 -8.02 19.19 -15.91
N ALA A 377 -8.92 18.87 -16.83
CA ALA A 377 -10.22 19.48 -16.92
C ALA A 377 -11.19 18.91 -15.85
N ARG A 378 -12.16 19.72 -15.41
CA ARG A 378 -13.14 19.28 -14.39
C ARG A 378 -13.96 18.09 -14.86
N GLU A 379 -14.21 17.98 -16.15
CA GLU A 379 -14.96 16.89 -16.78
C GLU A 379 -14.27 15.54 -16.65
N ASP A 380 -12.92 15.51 -16.51
CA ASP A 380 -12.15 14.27 -16.32
C ASP A 380 -12.57 13.54 -15.03
N LEU A 381 -13.07 14.27 -14.02
CA LEU A 381 -13.53 13.71 -12.75
C LEU A 381 -14.77 12.81 -12.87
N ALA A 382 -15.46 12.80 -14.01
CA ALA A 382 -16.64 11.95 -14.22
C ALA A 382 -16.33 10.44 -14.10
N VAL A 383 -15.08 10.04 -14.20
CA VAL A 383 -14.64 8.65 -14.04
C VAL A 383 -14.51 8.23 -12.57
N VAL A 384 -14.30 9.20 -11.65
CA VAL A 384 -14.12 8.95 -10.22
C VAL A 384 -15.44 8.46 -9.62
N GLY A 385 -15.44 7.30 -8.98
CA GLY A 385 -16.64 6.72 -8.38
C GLY A 385 -17.74 6.36 -9.38
N CYS A 386 -17.44 6.18 -10.67
CA CYS A 386 -18.45 5.90 -11.68
C CYS A 386 -19.10 4.51 -11.48
N ALA A 387 -20.27 4.32 -12.07
CA ALA A 387 -21.08 3.10 -11.90
C ALA A 387 -20.33 1.82 -12.30
N GLU A 388 -19.48 1.87 -13.33
CA GLU A 388 -18.65 0.74 -13.76
C GLU A 388 -17.64 0.34 -12.67
N HIS A 389 -16.95 1.32 -12.07
CA HIS A 389 -15.99 1.07 -10.99
C HIS A 389 -16.68 0.51 -9.73
N LEU A 390 -17.84 1.02 -9.36
CA LEU A 390 -18.64 0.52 -8.24
C LEU A 390 -19.13 -0.92 -8.49
N GLN A 391 -19.50 -1.25 -9.73
CA GLN A 391 -19.85 -2.62 -10.11
C GLN A 391 -18.63 -3.56 -9.95
N TRP A 392 -17.45 -3.15 -10.42
CA TRP A 392 -16.23 -3.96 -10.27
C TRP A 392 -15.83 -4.17 -8.81
N ARG A 393 -16.07 -3.19 -7.93
CA ARG A 393 -15.90 -3.34 -6.49
C ARG A 393 -16.77 -4.46 -5.93
N ALA A 394 -18.05 -4.48 -6.29
CA ALA A 394 -18.97 -5.51 -5.85
C ALA A 394 -18.59 -6.91 -6.41
N GLU A 395 -18.18 -6.99 -7.67
CA GLU A 395 -17.71 -8.22 -8.29
C GLU A 395 -16.42 -8.75 -7.64
N ALA A 396 -15.48 -7.86 -7.30
CA ALA A 396 -14.26 -8.23 -6.58
C ALA A 396 -14.57 -8.77 -5.17
N ALA A 397 -15.49 -8.13 -4.45
CA ALA A 397 -15.95 -8.61 -3.15
C ALA A 397 -16.61 -9.99 -3.26
N ASP A 398 -17.50 -10.20 -4.24
CA ASP A 398 -18.15 -11.50 -4.45
C ASP A 398 -17.15 -12.62 -4.77
N ALA A 399 -16.14 -12.32 -5.57
CA ALA A 399 -15.10 -13.26 -5.96
C ALA A 399 -14.13 -13.62 -4.81
N SER A 400 -13.93 -12.72 -3.85
CA SER A 400 -12.88 -12.84 -2.83
C SER A 400 -13.37 -13.31 -1.46
N ILE A 401 -14.62 -13.03 -1.04
CA ILE A 401 -15.11 -13.41 0.29
C ILE A 401 -14.96 -14.93 0.48
N THR A 402 -14.27 -15.32 1.54
CA THR A 402 -13.71 -16.66 1.73
C THR A 402 -14.27 -17.34 2.96
N LEU A 403 -14.89 -18.51 2.78
CA LEU A 403 -15.19 -19.42 3.88
C LEU A 403 -13.92 -20.21 4.22
N VAL A 404 -13.25 -19.85 5.30
CA VAL A 404 -12.01 -20.52 5.75
C VAL A 404 -12.32 -21.80 6.51
N LYS A 405 -13.39 -21.78 7.32
CA LYS A 405 -13.72 -22.87 8.25
C LYS A 405 -15.22 -23.00 8.41
N ASN A 406 -15.74 -24.23 8.42
CA ASN A 406 -17.13 -24.58 8.76
C ASN A 406 -17.18 -26.04 9.24
N THR A 407 -16.56 -26.35 10.37
CA THR A 407 -16.30 -27.72 10.85
C THR A 407 -17.52 -28.42 11.44
N LEU A 408 -18.60 -27.71 11.72
CA LEU A 408 -19.86 -28.27 12.22
C LEU A 408 -21.04 -27.97 11.30
N ASP A 409 -20.79 -27.63 10.04
CA ASP A 409 -21.82 -27.29 9.04
C ASP A 409 -22.86 -26.28 9.55
N GLN A 410 -22.36 -25.21 10.24
CA GLN A 410 -23.22 -24.21 10.88
C GLN A 410 -23.81 -23.18 9.89
N LEU A 411 -23.32 -23.14 8.68
CA LEU A 411 -23.83 -22.29 7.59
C LEU A 411 -24.59 -23.14 6.57
N PRO A 412 -25.63 -22.58 5.91
CA PRO A 412 -26.13 -21.21 6.03
C PRO A 412 -27.03 -20.99 7.25
N LEU A 413 -27.04 -19.74 7.76
CA LEU A 413 -28.02 -19.28 8.76
C LEU A 413 -29.33 -18.94 8.03
N ARG A 414 -30.47 -19.39 8.59
CA ARG A 414 -31.81 -19.17 8.01
C ARG A 414 -32.75 -18.55 9.02
N PRO A 415 -33.52 -17.49 8.69
CA PRO A 415 -34.43 -16.85 9.63
C PRO A 415 -35.50 -17.81 10.19
N GLU A 416 -35.86 -18.87 9.43
CA GLU A 416 -36.84 -19.87 9.87
C GLU A 416 -36.35 -20.76 11.03
N THR A 417 -35.02 -20.92 11.15
CA THR A 417 -34.38 -21.78 12.16
C THR A 417 -33.43 -21.05 13.09
N HIS A 418 -32.96 -19.86 12.73
CA HIS A 418 -31.97 -19.07 13.46
C HIS A 418 -32.45 -17.62 13.59
N ARG A 419 -33.70 -17.41 13.97
CA ARG A 419 -34.37 -16.11 13.90
C ARG A 419 -33.70 -15.04 14.76
N ARG A 420 -33.28 -15.40 15.98
CA ARG A 420 -32.73 -14.46 16.99
C ARG A 420 -31.20 -14.50 16.93
N ILE A 421 -30.62 -13.45 16.37
CA ILE A 421 -29.18 -13.32 16.24
C ILE A 421 -28.62 -12.45 17.38
N ARG A 422 -27.57 -12.95 18.06
CA ARG A 422 -26.72 -12.13 18.90
C ARG A 422 -25.51 -11.67 18.08
N LEU A 423 -25.42 -10.35 17.84
CA LEU A 423 -24.34 -9.73 17.10
C LEU A 423 -23.27 -9.18 18.07
N TYR A 424 -22.05 -9.67 17.95
CA TYR A 424 -20.87 -9.18 18.65
C TYR A 424 -20.02 -8.39 17.67
N TYR A 425 -19.68 -7.16 18.00
CA TYR A 425 -18.87 -6.30 17.14
C TYR A 425 -17.59 -5.89 17.88
N LEU A 426 -16.45 -6.22 17.27
CA LEU A 426 -15.11 -5.98 17.77
C LEU A 426 -14.40 -5.03 16.81
N ASP A 427 -14.12 -3.84 17.27
CA ASP A 427 -13.45 -2.78 16.51
C ASP A 427 -12.10 -2.43 17.17
N THR A 428 -11.27 -1.72 16.40
CA THR A 428 -10.11 -1.04 16.96
C THR A 428 -10.58 0.18 17.75
N ASP A 429 -10.11 0.32 19.00
CA ASP A 429 -10.21 1.59 19.70
C ASP A 429 -9.45 2.64 18.88
N SER A 430 -10.18 3.64 18.37
CA SER A 430 -9.68 4.69 17.48
C SER A 430 -8.37 5.32 17.96
N GLY A 431 -7.42 5.50 17.09
CA GLY A 431 -6.11 6.10 17.35
C GLY A 431 -5.10 5.85 16.25
N GLY A 432 -5.43 5.01 15.27
CA GLY A 432 -4.60 4.78 14.08
C GLY A 432 -4.80 5.84 12.99
N ILE A 433 -3.95 5.83 11.99
CA ILE A 433 -4.06 6.70 10.81
C ILE A 433 -5.28 6.36 9.96
N PHE A 434 -5.76 5.10 10.07
CA PHE A 434 -6.95 4.59 9.37
C PHE A 434 -7.98 4.12 10.38
N GLU A 435 -9.20 4.63 10.24
CA GLU A 435 -10.32 4.27 11.11
C GLU A 435 -11.22 3.25 10.40
N ALA A 436 -11.75 2.29 11.18
CA ALA A 436 -12.81 1.42 10.72
C ALA A 436 -14.07 2.24 10.40
N SER A 437 -14.88 1.75 9.45
CA SER A 437 -16.14 2.42 9.12
C SER A 437 -17.04 2.51 10.35
N GLN A 438 -17.43 3.73 10.73
CA GLN A 438 -18.35 3.99 11.82
C GLN A 438 -19.74 3.36 11.58
N ARG A 439 -20.06 3.05 10.34
CA ARG A 439 -21.35 2.47 9.92
C ARG A 439 -21.36 0.95 9.85
N ALA A 440 -20.21 0.28 9.83
CA ALA A 440 -20.14 -1.15 9.54
C ALA A 440 -21.01 -2.00 10.48
N LEU A 441 -21.11 -1.65 11.77
CA LEU A 441 -22.03 -2.33 12.70
C LEU A 441 -23.49 -2.18 12.28
N ASP A 442 -23.90 -0.95 11.97
CA ASP A 442 -25.28 -0.65 11.54
C ASP A 442 -25.59 -1.34 10.22
N ASP A 443 -24.68 -1.28 9.25
CA ASP A 443 -24.83 -1.92 7.94
C ASP A 443 -24.99 -3.45 8.09
N VAL A 444 -24.21 -4.11 8.94
CA VAL A 444 -24.37 -5.55 9.22
C VAL A 444 -25.74 -5.85 9.85
N ARG A 445 -26.15 -5.05 10.85
CA ARG A 445 -27.43 -5.22 11.52
C ARG A 445 -28.59 -5.04 10.53
N GLU A 446 -28.60 -3.95 9.77
CA GLU A 446 -29.64 -3.64 8.80
C GLU A 446 -29.77 -4.71 7.71
N GLU A 447 -28.63 -5.25 7.23
CA GLU A 447 -28.62 -6.32 6.24
C GLU A 447 -29.19 -7.65 6.79
N LEU A 448 -28.94 -7.99 8.04
CA LEU A 448 -29.53 -9.14 8.70
C LEU A 448 -31.04 -8.96 8.94
N GLU A 449 -31.44 -7.79 9.48
CA GLU A 449 -32.85 -7.47 9.75
C GLU A 449 -33.68 -7.45 8.44
N ARG A 450 -33.11 -6.97 7.34
CA ARG A 450 -33.74 -6.96 6.02
C ARG A 450 -34.07 -8.38 5.52
N ARG A 451 -33.30 -9.39 5.95
CA ARG A 451 -33.52 -10.80 5.64
C ARG A 451 -34.42 -11.53 6.65
N GLY A 452 -35.00 -10.81 7.61
CA GLY A 452 -35.97 -11.33 8.56
C GLY A 452 -35.40 -11.85 9.87
N PHE A 453 -34.14 -11.59 10.18
CA PHE A 453 -33.56 -11.88 11.47
C PHE A 453 -33.94 -10.82 12.53
N GLU A 454 -34.05 -11.22 13.78
CA GLU A 454 -34.16 -10.36 14.95
C GLU A 454 -32.78 -10.20 15.56
N VAL A 455 -32.17 -9.03 15.39
CA VAL A 455 -30.77 -8.79 15.78
C VAL A 455 -30.68 -8.06 17.11
N THR A 456 -29.95 -8.63 18.05
CA THR A 456 -29.58 -7.99 19.31
C THR A 456 -28.08 -7.80 19.37
N VAL A 457 -27.62 -6.54 19.41
CA VAL A 457 -26.20 -6.23 19.54
C VAL A 457 -25.75 -6.45 20.99
N ASN A 458 -24.61 -7.12 21.16
CA ASN A 458 -24.01 -7.27 22.48
C ASN A 458 -23.43 -5.93 22.95
N ASP A 459 -23.92 -5.39 24.04
CA ASP A 459 -23.53 -4.09 24.58
C ASP A 459 -22.30 -4.15 25.51
N GLY A 460 -21.71 -5.34 25.70
CA GLY A 460 -20.56 -5.54 26.58
C GLY A 460 -20.85 -5.40 28.08
N THR A 461 -22.09 -5.07 28.48
CA THR A 461 -22.45 -4.87 29.87
C THR A 461 -22.77 -6.16 30.60
N SER A 462 -23.19 -7.18 29.88
CA SER A 462 -23.54 -8.47 30.46
C SER A 462 -22.30 -9.29 30.81
N ARG A 463 -22.04 -9.46 32.07
CA ARG A 463 -21.01 -10.38 32.58
C ARG A 463 -21.55 -11.78 32.82
N VAL A 464 -22.55 -12.20 32.06
CA VAL A 464 -23.23 -13.49 32.32
C VAL A 464 -22.27 -14.63 32.02
N LYS A 465 -21.79 -15.24 33.08
CA LYS A 465 -21.16 -16.55 33.03
C LYS A 465 -22.13 -17.59 33.55
N GLY A 466 -22.32 -18.65 32.80
CA GLY A 466 -23.00 -19.82 33.30
C GLY A 466 -24.52 -19.87 33.16
N ALA A 467 -25.19 -18.84 32.66
CA ALA A 467 -26.61 -18.93 32.32
C ALA A 467 -26.84 -19.47 30.90
N THR A 468 -26.21 -20.59 30.58
CA THR A 468 -26.23 -21.23 29.27
C THR A 468 -27.63 -21.50 28.74
N LEU A 469 -28.51 -22.04 29.60
CA LEU A 469 -29.90 -22.32 29.24
C LEU A 469 -30.64 -21.04 28.85
N LYS A 470 -30.49 -19.98 29.65
CA LYS A 470 -31.06 -18.68 29.33
C LYS A 470 -30.54 -18.13 28.01
N TYR A 471 -29.23 -18.25 27.76
CA TYR A 471 -28.64 -17.82 26.47
C TYR A 471 -29.28 -18.55 25.28
N ARG A 472 -29.40 -19.87 25.37
CA ARG A 472 -30.06 -20.70 24.32
C ARG A 472 -31.54 -20.37 24.16
N ASP A 473 -32.22 -19.95 25.24
CA ASP A 473 -33.63 -19.53 25.16
C ASP A 473 -33.80 -18.17 24.47
N GLU A 474 -32.77 -17.32 24.47
CA GLU A 474 -32.79 -15.97 23.91
C GLU A 474 -32.11 -15.86 22.53
N VAL A 475 -31.20 -16.77 22.17
CA VAL A 475 -30.33 -16.67 21.01
C VAL A 475 -30.38 -17.96 20.20
N ASP A 476 -30.66 -17.87 18.92
CA ASP A 476 -30.66 -19.00 17.99
C ASP A 476 -29.32 -19.16 17.28
N ALA A 477 -28.62 -18.07 16.98
CA ALA A 477 -27.25 -18.08 16.46
C ALA A 477 -26.48 -16.82 16.85
N ALA A 478 -25.15 -16.91 16.82
CA ALA A 478 -24.26 -15.81 17.13
C ALA A 478 -23.39 -15.45 15.91
N ILE A 479 -23.25 -14.14 15.66
CA ILE A 479 -22.33 -13.61 14.66
C ILE A 479 -21.33 -12.71 15.38
N VAL A 480 -20.03 -12.99 15.19
CA VAL A 480 -18.92 -12.18 15.71
C VAL A 480 -18.28 -11.47 14.52
N VAL A 481 -18.35 -10.16 14.49
CA VAL A 481 -17.73 -9.34 13.44
C VAL A 481 -16.50 -8.67 14.03
N ALA A 482 -15.34 -8.96 13.45
CA ALA A 482 -14.09 -8.28 13.75
C ALA A 482 -13.79 -7.24 12.66
N ASN A 483 -13.91 -5.96 13.03
CA ASN A 483 -13.52 -4.83 12.18
C ASN A 483 -12.29 -4.14 12.78
N VAL A 484 -11.19 -4.86 12.80
CA VAL A 484 -9.90 -4.38 13.29
C VAL A 484 -9.14 -3.83 12.08
N VAL A 485 -8.82 -2.54 12.14
CA VAL A 485 -8.09 -1.82 11.10
C VAL A 485 -6.76 -1.36 11.68
N GLY A 486 -5.68 -1.63 10.96
CA GLY A 486 -4.36 -1.09 11.22
C GLY A 486 -3.63 -1.02 9.87
N TYR A 487 -2.81 0.00 9.68
CA TYR A 487 -2.09 0.15 8.41
C TYR A 487 -0.62 0.47 8.66
N ALA A 488 -0.25 1.63 9.12
CA ALA A 488 1.13 2.02 9.35
C ALA A 488 1.31 2.46 10.81
N ALA A 489 2.50 2.27 11.33
CA ALA A 489 2.86 2.55 12.72
C ALA A 489 2.04 1.73 13.75
N GLU A 490 1.61 0.54 13.36
CA GLU A 490 0.86 -0.38 14.20
C GLU A 490 1.73 -1.57 14.64
N ASN A 491 1.79 -1.79 15.95
CA ASN A 491 2.48 -2.96 16.51
C ASN A 491 1.58 -4.18 16.61
N ASN A 492 0.27 -4.02 16.47
CA ASN A 492 -0.67 -5.08 16.76
C ASN A 492 -2.02 -4.85 16.08
N TYR A 493 -2.47 -5.83 15.31
CA TYR A 493 -3.81 -5.91 14.72
C TYR A 493 -4.66 -7.02 15.36
N ARG A 494 -4.25 -7.53 16.55
CA ARG A 494 -4.91 -8.62 17.26
C ARG A 494 -6.23 -8.18 17.86
N ILE A 495 -7.18 -9.10 17.96
CA ILE A 495 -8.47 -8.83 18.61
C ILE A 495 -8.25 -8.47 20.08
N ARG A 496 -8.76 -7.32 20.46
CA ARG A 496 -8.84 -6.91 21.86
C ARG A 496 -10.23 -7.18 22.40
N TRP A 497 -10.35 -8.24 23.19
CA TRP A 497 -11.60 -8.53 23.88
C TRP A 497 -11.90 -7.45 24.92
N LYS A 498 -13.12 -6.84 24.85
CA LYS A 498 -13.44 -5.62 25.61
C LYS A 498 -13.44 -5.83 27.12
N THR A 499 -13.68 -7.06 27.58
CA THR A 499 -13.73 -7.39 29.01
C THR A 499 -12.94 -8.68 29.30
N PRO A 500 -11.99 -8.71 30.27
CA PRO A 500 -11.33 -9.95 30.67
C PRO A 500 -12.31 -11.02 31.09
N MET A 501 -12.20 -12.22 30.57
CA MET A 501 -13.14 -13.33 30.79
C MET A 501 -14.59 -12.97 30.40
N SER A 502 -14.75 -12.18 29.36
CA SER A 502 -15.95 -11.43 29.04
C SER A 502 -16.97 -12.21 28.20
N THR A 503 -18.14 -11.61 28.09
CA THR A 503 -19.28 -12.08 27.33
C THR A 503 -19.12 -11.94 25.82
N ASP A 504 -18.13 -11.21 25.36
CA ASP A 504 -17.76 -11.06 23.96
C ASP A 504 -16.81 -12.16 23.48
N CYS A 505 -16.03 -12.80 24.36
CA CYS A 505 -15.31 -14.03 24.01
C CYS A 505 -16.29 -15.14 23.64
N PRO A 506 -16.08 -15.86 22.53
CA PRO A 506 -17.06 -16.81 22.01
C PRO A 506 -17.14 -18.13 22.81
N TRP A 507 -17.50 -18.05 24.09
CA TRP A 507 -17.73 -19.19 24.98
C TRP A 507 -18.92 -20.05 24.56
N TYR A 508 -19.81 -19.47 23.74
CA TYR A 508 -21.09 -20.02 23.31
C TYR A 508 -20.99 -20.88 22.02
N VAL A 509 -19.80 -21.11 21.49
CA VAL A 509 -19.57 -21.79 20.20
C VAL A 509 -20.13 -23.22 20.11
N HIS A 510 -20.38 -23.86 21.25
CA HIS A 510 -21.03 -25.17 21.33
C HIS A 510 -22.49 -25.10 21.78
N GLU A 511 -22.97 -23.92 22.14
CA GLU A 511 -24.33 -23.72 22.63
C GLU A 511 -25.29 -23.33 21.51
N VAL A 512 -24.83 -22.50 20.57
CA VAL A 512 -25.57 -22.07 19.38
C VAL A 512 -24.63 -22.01 18.19
N PRO A 513 -25.14 -22.16 16.95
CA PRO A 513 -24.37 -21.91 15.74
C PRO A 513 -23.67 -20.55 15.82
N THR A 514 -22.35 -20.55 15.59
CA THR A 514 -21.53 -19.34 15.76
C THR A 514 -20.60 -19.16 14.57
N VAL A 515 -20.72 -18.02 13.87
CA VAL A 515 -19.82 -17.65 12.81
C VAL A 515 -19.04 -16.38 13.18
N MET A 516 -17.75 -16.37 12.89
CA MET A 516 -16.92 -15.18 12.97
C MET A 516 -16.61 -14.68 11.58
N VAL A 517 -16.77 -13.38 11.38
CA VAL A 517 -16.44 -12.65 10.15
C VAL A 517 -15.32 -11.66 10.45
N SER A 518 -14.20 -11.76 9.75
CA SER A 518 -13.15 -10.75 9.78
C SER A 518 -13.26 -9.84 8.57
N LEU A 519 -13.48 -8.54 8.79
CA LEU A 519 -13.70 -7.57 7.72
C LEU A 519 -12.41 -7.06 7.08
N ASN A 520 -11.28 -7.11 7.76
CA ASN A 520 -10.01 -6.59 7.23
C ASN A 520 -8.90 -7.64 7.26
N TYR A 521 -8.30 -7.91 8.41
CA TYR A 521 -7.20 -8.87 8.53
C TYR A 521 -7.65 -10.31 8.34
N THR A 522 -6.78 -11.14 7.74
CA THR A 522 -7.10 -12.53 7.37
C THR A 522 -6.75 -13.54 8.46
N THR A 523 -6.06 -13.14 9.52
CA THR A 523 -5.45 -14.04 10.52
C THR A 523 -6.07 -13.95 11.91
N HIS A 524 -7.24 -13.30 12.07
CA HIS A 524 -7.95 -13.18 13.35
C HIS A 524 -8.40 -14.53 13.94
N LEU A 525 -8.40 -15.59 13.12
CA LEU A 525 -8.63 -16.96 13.61
C LEU A 525 -7.61 -17.35 14.70
N HIS A 526 -6.43 -16.72 14.74
CA HIS A 526 -5.45 -16.89 15.81
C HIS A 526 -6.02 -16.55 17.21
N ASP A 527 -6.85 -15.51 17.28
CA ASP A 527 -7.45 -15.04 18.55
C ASP A 527 -8.75 -15.77 18.90
N ALA A 528 -9.33 -16.51 17.94
CA ALA A 528 -10.62 -17.15 18.07
C ALA A 528 -10.62 -18.58 17.48
N THR A 529 -9.59 -19.37 17.77
CA THR A 529 -9.45 -20.75 17.23
C THR A 529 -10.62 -21.66 17.56
N MET A 530 -11.38 -21.35 18.61
CA MET A 530 -12.54 -22.13 19.04
C MET A 530 -13.76 -22.00 18.14
N VAL A 531 -13.89 -20.95 17.31
CA VAL A 531 -15.06 -20.80 16.43
C VAL A 531 -15.10 -21.92 15.40
N LYS A 532 -16.31 -22.34 15.03
CA LYS A 532 -16.54 -23.47 14.13
C LYS A 532 -16.85 -23.06 12.69
N ALA A 533 -17.26 -21.80 12.50
CA ALA A 533 -17.35 -21.15 11.20
C ALA A 533 -16.58 -19.83 11.19
N TYR A 534 -15.74 -19.61 10.17
CA TYR A 534 -14.91 -18.40 10.04
C TYR A 534 -14.82 -17.94 8.60
N VAL A 535 -15.04 -16.64 8.39
CA VAL A 535 -15.09 -15.98 7.09
C VAL A 535 -14.11 -14.80 7.06
N ASN A 536 -13.32 -14.70 6.00
CA ASN A 536 -12.54 -13.49 5.66
C ASN A 536 -13.29 -12.68 4.59
N ALA A 537 -13.53 -11.41 4.86
CA ALA A 537 -14.29 -10.50 3.99
C ALA A 537 -13.44 -9.36 3.39
N TYR A 538 -12.27 -9.06 3.96
CA TYR A 538 -11.21 -8.17 3.47
C TYR A 538 -11.51 -6.67 3.50
N HIS A 539 -12.76 -6.22 3.62
CA HIS A 539 -13.13 -4.81 3.72
C HIS A 539 -14.50 -4.63 4.40
N ASP A 540 -14.74 -3.43 4.90
CA ASP A 540 -15.95 -3.04 5.62
C ASP A 540 -16.89 -2.11 4.82
N ASN A 541 -16.73 -2.03 3.50
CA ASN A 541 -17.63 -1.24 2.67
C ASN A 541 -19.03 -1.90 2.54
N PRO A 542 -20.07 -1.12 2.22
CA PRO A 542 -21.46 -1.62 2.18
C PRO A 542 -21.68 -2.81 1.22
N ASP A 543 -21.00 -2.85 0.06
CA ASP A 543 -21.13 -3.96 -0.88
C ASP A 543 -20.57 -5.25 -0.29
N THR A 544 -19.41 -5.17 0.37
CA THR A 544 -18.80 -6.33 1.05
C THR A 544 -19.70 -6.84 2.16
N ILE A 545 -20.22 -5.95 3.01
CA ILE A 545 -21.12 -6.32 4.13
C ILE A 545 -22.37 -7.02 3.60
N ARG A 546 -23.03 -6.45 2.58
CA ARG A 546 -24.19 -7.06 1.94
C ARG A 546 -23.89 -8.46 1.41
N LEU A 547 -22.79 -8.61 0.67
CA LEU A 547 -22.38 -9.89 0.08
C LEU A 547 -21.97 -10.93 1.15
N VAL A 548 -21.35 -10.48 2.25
CA VAL A 548 -21.08 -11.36 3.41
C VAL A 548 -22.40 -11.93 3.93
N VAL A 549 -23.41 -11.09 4.16
CA VAL A 549 -24.69 -11.56 4.67
C VAL A 549 -25.39 -12.46 3.65
N ASP A 550 -25.36 -12.16 2.33
CA ASP A 550 -25.86 -13.05 1.27
C ASP A 550 -25.23 -14.46 1.37
N LYS A 551 -23.91 -14.54 1.59
CA LYS A 551 -23.19 -15.81 1.70
C LYS A 551 -23.48 -16.53 3.01
N LEU A 552 -23.60 -15.80 4.13
CA LEU A 552 -23.96 -16.39 5.43
C LEU A 552 -25.36 -16.98 5.43
N THR A 553 -26.28 -16.42 4.65
CA THR A 553 -27.67 -16.88 4.52
C THR A 553 -27.87 -17.91 3.40
N GLY A 554 -26.85 -18.12 2.58
CA GLY A 554 -26.90 -19.06 1.44
C GLY A 554 -27.60 -18.49 0.20
N GLU A 555 -27.80 -17.16 0.13
CA GLU A 555 -28.31 -16.47 -1.07
C GLU A 555 -27.24 -16.42 -2.18
N SER A 556 -25.96 -16.48 -1.81
CA SER A 556 -24.84 -16.65 -2.74
C SER A 556 -23.77 -17.60 -2.17
N GLU A 557 -22.91 -18.16 -3.05
CA GLU A 557 -21.85 -19.08 -2.68
C GLU A 557 -20.56 -18.35 -2.32
N PHE A 558 -19.78 -18.92 -1.38
CA PHE A 558 -18.40 -18.49 -1.13
C PHE A 558 -17.51 -18.89 -2.31
N ARG A 559 -16.73 -17.95 -2.84
CA ARG A 559 -15.87 -18.17 -4.01
C ARG A 559 -14.39 -17.97 -3.71
N GLY A 560 -14.08 -17.15 -2.70
CA GLY A 560 -12.71 -16.83 -2.33
C GLY A 560 -11.95 -18.03 -1.78
N THR A 561 -10.64 -17.99 -1.91
CA THR A 561 -9.71 -18.98 -1.38
C THR A 561 -8.83 -18.35 -0.30
N TYR A 562 -8.13 -19.17 0.46
CA TYR A 562 -7.17 -18.70 1.46
C TYR A 562 -5.80 -19.36 1.24
N ASN A 563 -4.76 -18.72 1.74
CA ASN A 563 -3.46 -19.36 1.93
C ASN A 563 -3.32 -19.91 3.35
N ASP A 564 -2.34 -20.79 3.57
CA ASP A 564 -2.19 -21.49 4.85
C ASP A 564 -1.78 -20.60 6.03
N LEU A 565 -1.38 -19.35 5.80
CA LEU A 565 -1.07 -18.39 6.86
C LEU A 565 -2.29 -18.09 7.76
N VAL A 566 -3.51 -18.27 7.23
CA VAL A 566 -4.75 -18.11 8.01
C VAL A 566 -4.80 -19.01 9.25
N TRP A 567 -4.11 -20.14 9.22
CA TRP A 567 -4.05 -21.11 10.33
C TRP A 567 -3.06 -20.70 11.41
N THR A 568 -2.21 -19.72 11.15
CA THR A 568 -1.25 -19.13 12.10
C THR A 568 -0.40 -20.18 12.84
N GLU A 569 -0.05 -21.27 12.16
CA GLU A 569 0.72 -22.40 12.72
C GLU A 569 0.05 -23.12 13.91
N LYS A 570 -1.26 -22.93 14.10
CA LYS A 570 -2.02 -23.52 15.21
C LYS A 570 -2.88 -24.69 14.71
N TRP A 571 -2.55 -25.91 15.15
CA TRP A 571 -3.31 -27.10 14.79
C TRP A 571 -4.79 -27.01 15.15
N GLN A 572 -5.13 -26.40 16.30
CA GLN A 572 -6.51 -26.23 16.76
C GLN A 572 -7.31 -25.23 15.93
N ALA A 573 -6.67 -24.37 15.17
CA ALA A 573 -7.38 -23.44 14.29
C ALA A 573 -8.19 -24.18 13.20
N LYS A 574 -7.77 -25.39 12.84
CA LYS A 574 -8.43 -26.23 11.83
C LYS A 574 -9.58 -27.09 12.38
N LEU A 575 -9.79 -27.15 13.71
CA LEU A 575 -10.77 -28.02 14.36
C LEU A 575 -12.17 -27.41 14.48
#